data_2cabd33196dbf8e7cf511dee65fd4ad2
#
_entry.id   2cabd33196dbf8e7cf511dee65fd4ad2
#
_cell.length_a   1.000
_cell.length_b   1.000
_cell.length_c   1.000
_cell.angle_alpha   90.00
_cell.angle_beta   90.00
_cell.angle_gamma   90.00
#
_symmetry.space_group_name_H-M   'P 1'
#
loop_
_entity.id
_entity.type
_entity.pdbx_description
1 polymer ?
#
loop_
_entity_poly.entity_id
_entity_poly.type
_entity_poly.pdbx_seq_one_letter_code
_entity_poly.pdbx_strand_id
1 'polypeptide(L)'
;QATLHLQTADSLHLTFAAHREDKEGTALCVSGYAAAKDDQLRPHITAQMGGKLPVSAEADANVAFERDRGMLVSRIHLNPSMVKVDTLLFNVLASDITYAHHRLDIDHFEVSNKEQLIGINGQTTGSEDDSLKVTLRNIDVPYILDLVHFKSVEFDGVASGTAYVKKFFTQPTINAQLQVDGFQFEKGDMGTLRAHVTLQDGRVNIDAVADDGPDSHTDIKGYVSIKDNYINLPIRAYNSRLDFVQSFTDSFLDDVHLRGNGWVRVIGPLSDVNLAGNMRASGSGHVSALNTDYHVRDVQVLLRPDEITFMNDTIRDREGNYGILSGGLHHQALRRLTYDIFLEAHNMLAFDNPQPDLKSSFWGRVYATGACAIHGRSGETPMDIEATPGPRSFIEYNAAQEGTVGGNDFIEWLTPRADSVQTVLQGGGEWEAARDSLDKEIDVPSDMRINFLVKANPDFTLRVLMDAASGDNIALRGNGVIRANWFNKGAFQMYGNYDVDEGSYNITIQNIIKRSFQFQPGSSIAFGGDPFAAALNLKARYTLNSVPLSDLQLGQSFKRNNIRVNCLMDINGTPESPQVTFGLDLP
;
A
#
# COMPACT_ATOMS: atom_id res chain seq x y z
N GLN A 1 -17.05 -35.29 -5.87
CA GLN A 1 -17.34 -36.75 -5.63
C GLN A 1 -18.38 -36.85 -4.54
N ALA A 2 -19.31 -37.82 -4.66
CA ALA A 2 -20.29 -38.09 -3.63
C ALA A 2 -20.41 -39.62 -3.47
N THR A 3 -20.47 -40.05 -2.23
CA THR A 3 -20.67 -41.46 -1.85
C THR A 3 -21.93 -41.56 -1.00
N LEU A 4 -22.72 -42.62 -1.25
CA LEU A 4 -23.97 -42.90 -0.54
C LEU A 4 -23.99 -44.37 -0.17
N HIS A 5 -24.17 -44.67 1.11
CA HIS A 5 -24.33 -46.05 1.62
C HIS A 5 -25.68 -46.19 2.30
N LEU A 6 -26.40 -47.25 1.98
CA LEU A 6 -27.72 -47.60 2.53
C LEU A 6 -27.66 -48.96 3.25
N GLN A 7 -28.13 -49.00 4.48
CA GLN A 7 -28.33 -50.26 5.23
C GLN A 7 -29.77 -50.32 5.72
N THR A 8 -30.39 -51.50 5.59
CA THR A 8 -31.76 -51.74 6.05
C THR A 8 -31.77 -52.85 7.10
N ALA A 9 -32.43 -52.61 8.24
CA ALA A 9 -32.80 -53.56 9.26
C ALA A 9 -34.21 -53.17 9.73
N ASP A 10 -34.44 -52.92 11.01
CA ASP A 10 -35.69 -52.36 11.54
C ASP A 10 -35.86 -50.85 11.25
N SER A 11 -34.80 -50.21 10.78
CA SER A 11 -34.74 -48.81 10.33
C SER A 11 -33.79 -48.70 9.14
N LEU A 12 -34.01 -47.69 8.29
CA LEU A 12 -33.13 -47.33 7.19
C LEU A 12 -31.98 -46.42 7.71
N HIS A 13 -30.75 -46.87 7.55
CA HIS A 13 -29.56 -46.08 7.85
C HIS A 13 -28.90 -45.61 6.57
N LEU A 14 -28.69 -44.31 6.48
CA LEU A 14 -28.08 -43.62 5.37
C LEU A 14 -26.78 -42.97 5.84
N THR A 15 -25.66 -43.21 5.15
CA THR A 15 -24.44 -42.40 5.30
C THR A 15 -24.07 -41.76 3.96
N PHE A 16 -23.65 -40.53 3.98
CA PHE A 16 -23.24 -39.82 2.78
C PHE A 16 -22.00 -38.98 3.04
N ALA A 17 -21.21 -38.82 1.99
CA ALA A 17 -20.12 -37.84 1.96
C ALA A 17 -20.05 -37.23 0.55
N ALA A 18 -19.92 -35.93 0.50
CA ALA A 18 -19.75 -35.16 -0.73
C ALA A 18 -18.55 -34.23 -0.58
N HIS A 19 -17.73 -34.20 -1.61
CA HIS A 19 -16.59 -33.30 -1.69
C HIS A 19 -16.65 -32.54 -3.00
N ARG A 20 -16.49 -31.22 -2.92
CA ARG A 20 -16.39 -30.31 -4.05
C ARG A 20 -15.22 -29.37 -3.83
N GLU A 21 -14.36 -29.26 -4.81
CA GLU A 21 -13.27 -28.30 -4.86
C GLU A 21 -13.57 -27.32 -6.02
N ASP A 22 -13.41 -26.03 -5.77
CA ASP A 22 -13.55 -25.01 -6.81
C ASP A 22 -12.23 -24.83 -7.57
N LYS A 23 -12.21 -23.93 -8.58
CA LYS A 23 -11.02 -23.65 -9.38
C LYS A 23 -9.91 -22.91 -8.59
N GLU A 24 -10.23 -22.38 -7.43
CA GLU A 24 -9.35 -21.61 -6.55
C GLU A 24 -8.82 -22.46 -5.38
N GLY A 25 -9.16 -23.75 -5.35
CA GLY A 25 -8.71 -24.68 -4.31
C GLY A 25 -9.53 -24.65 -3.01
N THR A 26 -10.67 -23.93 -2.99
CA THR A 26 -11.59 -23.97 -1.85
C THR A 26 -12.32 -25.31 -1.82
N ALA A 27 -12.07 -26.11 -0.81
CA ALA A 27 -12.69 -27.40 -0.64
C ALA A 27 -13.94 -27.28 0.25
N LEU A 28 -15.08 -27.76 -0.26
CA LEU A 28 -16.30 -27.98 0.53
C LEU A 28 -16.50 -29.49 0.75
N CYS A 29 -16.45 -29.91 2.00
CA CYS A 29 -16.73 -31.27 2.42
C CYS A 29 -18.04 -31.28 3.20
N VAL A 30 -19.00 -32.09 2.77
CA VAL A 30 -20.24 -32.33 3.52
C VAL A 30 -20.37 -33.83 3.74
N SER A 31 -20.51 -34.24 4.99
CA SER A 31 -20.71 -35.61 5.35
C SER A 31 -21.80 -35.74 6.40
N GLY A 32 -22.35 -36.91 6.55
CA GLY A 32 -23.37 -37.11 7.57
C GLY A 32 -23.92 -38.54 7.57
N TYR A 33 -24.76 -38.78 8.54
CA TYR A 33 -25.58 -39.98 8.63
C TYR A 33 -27.02 -39.60 8.95
N ALA A 34 -27.93 -40.48 8.61
CA ALA A 34 -29.33 -40.31 8.96
C ALA A 34 -29.95 -41.67 9.29
N ALA A 35 -30.83 -41.71 10.27
CA ALA A 35 -31.67 -42.86 10.59
C ALA A 35 -33.13 -42.52 10.24
N ALA A 36 -33.76 -43.38 9.43
CA ALA A 36 -35.17 -43.24 9.07
C ALA A 36 -35.98 -44.40 9.64
N LYS A 37 -37.08 -44.11 10.30
CA LYS A 37 -38.05 -45.06 10.79
C LYS A 37 -39.46 -44.46 10.71
N ASP A 38 -40.39 -45.22 10.17
CA ASP A 38 -41.73 -44.77 9.86
C ASP A 38 -41.66 -43.54 8.94
N ASP A 39 -42.35 -42.44 9.21
CA ASP A 39 -42.31 -41.19 8.43
C ASP A 39 -41.35 -40.15 9.03
N GLN A 40 -40.34 -40.60 9.82
CA GLN A 40 -39.36 -39.72 10.45
C GLN A 40 -37.94 -40.00 9.96
N LEU A 41 -37.16 -38.95 9.76
CA LEU A 41 -35.74 -38.96 9.45
C LEU A 41 -34.97 -38.11 10.47
N ARG A 42 -33.88 -38.62 11.00
CA ARG A 42 -32.98 -37.94 11.92
C ARG A 42 -31.60 -37.81 11.29
N PRO A 43 -31.35 -36.74 10.54
CA PRO A 43 -30.05 -36.50 9.97
C PRO A 43 -29.13 -35.84 10.98
N HIS A 44 -27.85 -36.23 10.92
CA HIS A 44 -26.70 -35.55 11.47
C HIS A 44 -25.79 -35.14 10.31
N ILE A 45 -25.48 -33.87 10.17
CA ILE A 45 -24.74 -33.30 9.06
C ILE A 45 -23.54 -32.52 9.58
N THR A 46 -22.37 -32.82 9.04
CA THR A 46 -21.15 -32.08 9.26
C THR A 46 -20.73 -31.42 7.93
N ALA A 47 -20.51 -30.13 7.93
CA ALA A 47 -20.03 -29.39 6.78
C ALA A 47 -18.72 -28.68 7.13
N GLN A 48 -17.75 -28.78 6.24
CA GLN A 48 -16.47 -28.07 6.36
C GLN A 48 -16.14 -27.39 5.03
N MET A 49 -15.79 -26.14 5.08
CA MET A 49 -15.35 -25.34 3.94
C MET A 49 -13.99 -24.75 4.29
N GLY A 50 -12.97 -25.05 3.47
CA GLY A 50 -11.64 -24.45 3.53
C GLY A 50 -11.61 -23.11 2.78
N GLY A 51 -10.49 -22.40 2.83
CA GLY A 51 -10.27 -21.12 2.15
C GLY A 51 -9.88 -20.01 3.13
N LYS A 52 -9.94 -18.76 2.70
CA LYS A 52 -9.57 -17.59 3.53
C LYS A 52 -10.41 -17.47 4.80
N LEU A 53 -11.66 -17.89 4.74
CA LEU A 53 -12.58 -17.97 5.88
C LEU A 53 -13.01 -19.42 6.06
N PRO A 54 -12.30 -20.23 6.84
CA PRO A 54 -12.68 -21.61 7.09
C PRO A 54 -13.97 -21.68 7.90
N VAL A 55 -14.95 -22.45 7.41
CA VAL A 55 -16.23 -22.66 8.09
C VAL A 55 -16.36 -24.13 8.46
N SER A 56 -16.73 -24.40 9.69
CA SER A 56 -17.16 -25.74 10.11
C SER A 56 -18.50 -25.67 10.83
N ALA A 57 -19.42 -26.53 10.42
CA ALA A 57 -20.77 -26.58 10.98
C ALA A 57 -21.13 -28.02 11.27
N GLU A 58 -21.85 -28.22 12.37
CA GLU A 58 -22.46 -29.49 12.73
C GLU A 58 -23.94 -29.24 13.07
N ALA A 59 -24.82 -30.01 12.50
CA ALA A 59 -26.26 -29.84 12.67
C ALA A 59 -26.99 -31.17 12.80
N ASP A 60 -27.87 -31.21 13.78
CA ASP A 60 -28.83 -32.30 14.01
C ASP A 60 -30.24 -31.78 13.75
N ALA A 61 -31.06 -32.59 13.09
CA ALA A 61 -32.44 -32.26 12.85
C ALA A 61 -33.36 -33.45 13.04
N ASN A 62 -34.64 -33.16 13.26
CA ASN A 62 -35.72 -34.15 13.19
C ASN A 62 -36.63 -33.77 12.04
N VAL A 63 -36.77 -34.62 11.04
CA VAL A 63 -37.60 -34.41 9.87
C VAL A 63 -38.78 -35.35 9.91
N ALA A 64 -40.01 -34.81 9.90
CA ALA A 64 -41.23 -35.58 9.76
C ALA A 64 -41.82 -35.37 8.36
N PHE A 65 -42.23 -36.44 7.74
CA PHE A 65 -42.87 -36.43 6.43
C PHE A 65 -44.36 -36.70 6.61
N GLU A 66 -45.18 -35.79 6.17
CA GLU A 66 -46.63 -35.88 6.21
C GLU A 66 -47.20 -35.73 4.79
N ARG A 67 -48.44 -36.22 4.59
CA ARG A 67 -49.18 -35.97 3.34
C ARG A 67 -50.37 -35.10 3.65
N ASP A 68 -50.37 -33.90 3.13
CA ASP A 68 -51.50 -33.00 3.15
C ASP A 68 -52.11 -32.94 1.75
N ARG A 69 -53.38 -33.35 1.61
CA ARG A 69 -54.13 -33.39 0.32
C ARG A 69 -53.36 -34.07 -0.81
N GLY A 70 -52.57 -35.11 -0.49
CA GLY A 70 -51.77 -35.87 -1.46
C GLY A 70 -50.39 -35.28 -1.77
N MET A 71 -50.05 -34.10 -1.26
CA MET A 71 -48.73 -33.49 -1.40
C MET A 71 -47.84 -33.86 -0.18
N LEU A 72 -46.55 -34.07 -0.46
CA LEU A 72 -45.59 -34.31 0.59
C LEU A 72 -45.26 -32.99 1.29
N VAL A 73 -45.35 -32.96 2.61
CA VAL A 73 -44.96 -31.91 3.51
C VAL A 73 -43.80 -32.42 4.37
N SER A 74 -42.70 -31.72 4.38
CA SER A 74 -41.53 -31.97 5.24
C SER A 74 -41.48 -30.93 6.36
N ARG A 75 -41.62 -31.41 7.61
CA ARG A 75 -41.44 -30.59 8.79
C ARG A 75 -40.08 -30.88 9.38
N ILE A 76 -39.22 -29.89 9.43
CA ILE A 76 -37.85 -29.98 9.87
C ILE A 76 -37.73 -29.20 11.17
N HIS A 77 -37.45 -29.89 12.25
CA HIS A 77 -37.03 -29.25 13.51
C HIS A 77 -35.52 -29.33 13.62
N LEU A 78 -34.86 -28.18 13.45
CA LEU A 78 -33.42 -28.04 13.60
C LEU A 78 -33.09 -27.96 15.11
N ASN A 79 -32.25 -28.84 15.60
CA ASN A 79 -31.81 -28.78 16.99
C ASN A 79 -30.75 -27.69 17.15
N PRO A 80 -30.58 -27.10 18.37
CA PRO A 80 -29.51 -26.16 18.64
C PRO A 80 -28.15 -26.74 18.26
N SER A 81 -27.37 -25.97 17.53
CA SER A 81 -26.08 -26.41 17.00
C SER A 81 -25.06 -25.26 17.01
N MET A 82 -23.85 -25.53 16.56
CA MET A 82 -22.79 -24.53 16.50
C MET A 82 -22.15 -24.50 15.13
N VAL A 83 -21.87 -23.29 14.67
CA VAL A 83 -21.09 -23.03 13.45
C VAL A 83 -19.84 -22.24 13.85
N LYS A 84 -18.69 -22.72 13.43
CA LYS A 84 -17.43 -22.02 13.60
C LYS A 84 -17.04 -21.38 12.26
N VAL A 85 -16.83 -20.06 12.27
CA VAL A 85 -16.35 -19.30 11.12
C VAL A 85 -15.00 -18.70 11.53
N ASP A 86 -13.94 -19.15 10.92
CA ASP A 86 -12.56 -18.84 11.30
C ASP A 86 -12.32 -19.15 12.80
N THR A 87 -12.09 -18.14 13.61
CA THR A 87 -11.90 -18.28 15.08
C THR A 87 -13.19 -18.05 15.87
N LEU A 88 -14.24 -17.52 15.23
CA LEU A 88 -15.50 -17.16 15.89
C LEU A 88 -16.47 -18.36 15.95
N LEU A 89 -17.11 -18.51 17.10
CA LEU A 89 -18.13 -19.52 17.34
C LEU A 89 -19.51 -18.88 17.36
N PHE A 90 -20.41 -19.39 16.51
CA PHE A 90 -21.81 -18.97 16.43
C PHE A 90 -22.72 -20.07 16.95
N ASN A 91 -23.74 -19.67 17.68
CA ASN A 91 -24.82 -20.54 18.10
C ASN A 91 -25.94 -20.50 17.07
N VAL A 92 -26.43 -21.65 16.67
CA VAL A 92 -27.64 -21.81 15.88
C VAL A 92 -28.77 -22.19 16.83
N LEU A 93 -29.83 -21.40 16.87
CA LEU A 93 -30.99 -21.66 17.71
C LEU A 93 -31.86 -22.79 17.09
N ALA A 94 -32.66 -23.44 17.94
CA ALA A 94 -33.69 -24.35 17.45
C ALA A 94 -34.63 -23.60 16.49
N SER A 95 -34.98 -24.24 15.37
CA SER A 95 -35.80 -23.61 14.34
C SER A 95 -36.74 -24.62 13.73
N ASP A 96 -37.98 -24.23 13.43
CA ASP A 96 -38.95 -25.02 12.72
C ASP A 96 -39.05 -24.54 11.27
N ILE A 97 -38.79 -25.46 10.34
CA ILE A 97 -38.83 -25.22 8.91
C ILE A 97 -39.83 -26.16 8.27
N THR A 98 -40.81 -25.61 7.55
CA THR A 98 -41.79 -26.40 6.80
C THR A 98 -41.58 -26.21 5.31
N TYR A 99 -41.39 -27.30 4.60
CA TYR A 99 -41.28 -27.30 3.14
C TYR A 99 -42.40 -28.12 2.50
N ALA A 100 -43.14 -27.53 1.58
CA ALA A 100 -44.20 -28.18 0.84
C ALA A 100 -44.35 -27.57 -0.57
N HIS A 101 -44.14 -28.33 -1.63
CA HIS A 101 -44.41 -27.98 -3.01
C HIS A 101 -44.15 -26.49 -3.36
N HIS A 102 -42.91 -26.04 -3.33
CA HIS A 102 -42.45 -24.67 -3.54
C HIS A 102 -42.95 -23.63 -2.49
N ARG A 103 -43.38 -24.09 -1.34
CA ARG A 103 -43.61 -23.26 -0.17
C ARG A 103 -42.54 -23.58 0.87
N LEU A 104 -41.85 -22.58 1.34
CA LEU A 104 -40.91 -22.64 2.46
C LEU A 104 -41.40 -21.70 3.55
N ASP A 105 -41.55 -22.22 4.73
CA ASP A 105 -41.93 -21.49 5.93
C ASP A 105 -40.83 -21.70 6.97
N ILE A 106 -40.25 -20.63 7.47
CA ILE A 106 -39.15 -20.65 8.43
C ILE A 106 -39.59 -19.88 9.68
N ASP A 107 -39.62 -20.57 10.80
CA ASP A 107 -39.90 -19.97 12.10
C ASP A 107 -38.60 -19.85 12.90
N HIS A 108 -38.17 -18.61 13.11
CA HIS A 108 -37.05 -18.20 13.96
C HIS A 108 -35.71 -18.90 13.69
N PHE A 109 -35.28 -19.04 12.44
CA PHE A 109 -33.90 -19.45 12.17
C PHE A 109 -32.96 -18.32 12.55
N GLU A 110 -32.05 -18.58 13.48
CA GLU A 110 -31.07 -17.62 13.97
C GLU A 110 -29.70 -18.27 14.15
N VAL A 111 -28.67 -17.58 13.58
CA VAL A 111 -27.25 -17.85 13.79
C VAL A 111 -26.64 -16.62 14.42
N SER A 112 -26.15 -16.78 15.65
CA SER A 112 -25.66 -15.61 16.42
C SER A 112 -24.48 -15.93 17.32
N ASN A 113 -23.70 -14.90 17.61
CA ASN A 113 -22.76 -14.84 18.72
C ASN A 113 -23.12 -13.64 19.62
N LYS A 114 -22.25 -13.24 20.52
CA LYS A 114 -22.53 -12.12 21.43
C LYS A 114 -22.86 -10.81 20.72
N GLU A 115 -22.27 -10.56 19.57
CA GLU A 115 -22.29 -9.28 18.84
C GLU A 115 -22.98 -9.37 17.49
N GLN A 116 -22.85 -10.51 16.80
CA GLN A 116 -23.30 -10.72 15.43
C GLN A 116 -24.53 -11.60 15.37
N LEU A 117 -25.46 -11.32 14.44
CA LEU A 117 -26.68 -12.10 14.26
C LEU A 117 -27.10 -12.12 12.80
N ILE A 118 -27.43 -13.32 12.31
CA ILE A 118 -28.16 -13.54 11.06
C ILE A 118 -29.45 -14.26 11.42
N GLY A 119 -30.59 -13.62 11.17
CA GLY A 119 -31.91 -14.18 11.42
C GLY A 119 -32.73 -14.29 10.14
N ILE A 120 -33.48 -15.40 10.00
CA ILE A 120 -34.42 -15.59 8.89
C ILE A 120 -35.76 -16.02 9.46
N ASN A 121 -36.82 -15.32 9.04
CA ASN A 121 -38.17 -15.59 9.49
C ASN A 121 -39.19 -15.30 8.38
N GLY A 122 -40.27 -16.05 8.35
CA GLY A 122 -41.41 -15.85 7.44
C GLY A 122 -41.59 -16.97 6.44
N GLN A 123 -42.43 -16.74 5.45
CA GLN A 123 -42.73 -17.74 4.43
C GLN A 123 -42.48 -17.20 3.03
N THR A 124 -42.16 -18.09 2.10
CA THR A 124 -42.06 -17.75 0.68
C THR A 124 -42.72 -18.81 -0.18
N THR A 125 -43.48 -18.35 -1.14
CA THR A 125 -44.14 -19.17 -2.17
C THR A 125 -43.76 -18.58 -3.54
N GLY A 126 -44.58 -18.82 -4.55
CA GLY A 126 -44.51 -18.07 -5.84
C GLY A 126 -45.25 -16.74 -5.80
N SER A 127 -45.89 -16.37 -4.68
CA SER A 127 -46.69 -15.15 -4.53
C SER A 127 -45.83 -13.91 -4.20
N GLU A 128 -46.33 -12.74 -4.52
CA GLU A 128 -45.81 -11.42 -4.14
C GLU A 128 -46.12 -11.05 -2.68
N ASP A 129 -47.13 -11.66 -2.08
CA ASP A 129 -47.63 -11.32 -0.74
C ASP A 129 -46.76 -11.92 0.36
N ASP A 130 -46.06 -13.01 0.04
CA ASP A 130 -45.22 -13.72 0.99
C ASP A 130 -43.76 -13.28 0.88
N SER A 131 -43.07 -13.20 2.03
CA SER A 131 -41.63 -12.88 2.05
C SER A 131 -40.92 -13.56 3.21
N LEU A 132 -39.67 -13.94 2.97
CA LEU A 132 -38.72 -14.25 4.03
C LEU A 132 -38.01 -12.94 4.44
N LYS A 133 -38.08 -12.61 5.70
CA LYS A 133 -37.34 -11.51 6.29
C LYS A 133 -35.98 -12.02 6.76
N VAL A 134 -34.92 -11.46 6.21
CA VAL A 134 -33.54 -11.68 6.65
C VAL A 134 -33.11 -10.47 7.48
N THR A 135 -32.60 -10.71 8.67
CA THR A 135 -32.09 -9.68 9.57
C THR A 135 -30.60 -9.89 9.75
N LEU A 136 -29.81 -8.85 9.53
CA LEU A 136 -28.36 -8.83 9.76
C LEU A 136 -28.07 -7.84 10.89
N ARG A 137 -27.21 -8.21 11.82
CA ARG A 137 -26.70 -7.33 12.86
C ARG A 137 -25.21 -7.56 13.05
N ASN A 138 -24.45 -6.49 12.87
CA ASN A 138 -23.00 -6.44 13.05
C ASN A 138 -22.23 -7.53 12.28
N ILE A 139 -22.60 -7.79 11.04
CA ILE A 139 -21.95 -8.78 10.19
C ILE A 139 -20.82 -8.11 9.40
N ASP A 140 -19.61 -8.65 9.46
CA ASP A 140 -18.48 -8.14 8.71
C ASP A 140 -18.72 -8.28 7.20
N VAL A 141 -18.52 -7.18 6.48
CA VAL A 141 -18.76 -7.11 5.02
C VAL A 141 -17.95 -8.15 4.24
N PRO A 142 -16.67 -8.42 4.56
CA PRO A 142 -15.90 -9.48 3.90
C PRO A 142 -16.58 -10.84 3.92
N TYR A 143 -17.25 -11.22 5.03
CA TYR A 143 -17.97 -12.51 5.11
C TYR A 143 -19.12 -12.59 4.10
N ILE A 144 -19.82 -11.46 3.88
CA ILE A 144 -20.92 -11.41 2.90
C ILE A 144 -20.36 -11.53 1.48
N LEU A 145 -19.26 -10.84 1.20
CA LEU A 145 -18.64 -10.82 -0.13
C LEU A 145 -18.02 -12.17 -0.50
N ASP A 146 -17.40 -12.85 0.45
CA ASP A 146 -16.85 -14.20 0.26
C ASP A 146 -17.95 -15.23 -0.05
N LEU A 147 -19.12 -15.13 0.61
CA LEU A 147 -20.27 -15.99 0.32
C LEU A 147 -20.76 -15.86 -1.14
N VAL A 148 -20.64 -14.68 -1.72
CA VAL A 148 -21.04 -14.43 -3.12
C VAL A 148 -19.86 -14.48 -4.09
N HIS A 149 -18.67 -14.86 -3.63
CA HIS A 149 -17.41 -14.98 -4.39
C HIS A 149 -17.03 -13.67 -5.11
N PHE A 150 -17.26 -12.53 -4.45
CA PHE A 150 -16.88 -11.23 -4.98
C PHE A 150 -15.47 -10.86 -4.53
N LYS A 151 -14.52 -10.78 -5.47
CA LYS A 151 -13.08 -10.55 -5.19
C LYS A 151 -12.46 -9.44 -6.05
N SER A 152 -13.27 -8.65 -6.74
CA SER A 152 -12.76 -7.66 -7.70
C SER A 152 -12.12 -6.45 -7.04
N VAL A 153 -12.62 -6.05 -5.87
CA VAL A 153 -12.17 -4.94 -5.04
C VAL A 153 -12.42 -5.27 -3.58
N GLU A 154 -11.66 -4.66 -2.67
CA GLU A 154 -11.80 -4.87 -1.24
C GLU A 154 -12.80 -3.88 -0.64
N PHE A 155 -13.78 -4.42 0.09
CA PHE A 155 -14.68 -3.63 0.95
C PHE A 155 -14.60 -4.17 2.37
N ASP A 156 -14.65 -3.27 3.35
CA ASP A 156 -14.68 -3.61 4.78
C ASP A 156 -15.75 -2.80 5.50
N GLY A 157 -16.02 -3.18 6.74
CA GLY A 157 -16.99 -2.55 7.61
C GLY A 157 -17.97 -3.54 8.21
N VAL A 158 -18.85 -3.03 9.07
CA VAL A 158 -19.80 -3.84 9.83
C VAL A 158 -21.22 -3.55 9.39
N ALA A 159 -21.86 -4.54 8.74
CA ALA A 159 -23.16 -4.43 8.12
C ALA A 159 -24.29 -4.80 9.10
N SER A 160 -25.31 -3.95 9.16
CA SER A 160 -26.57 -4.21 9.84
C SER A 160 -27.74 -3.82 8.94
N GLY A 161 -28.87 -4.54 9.04
CA GLY A 161 -30.03 -4.20 8.25
C GLY A 161 -31.04 -5.32 8.08
N THR A 162 -31.95 -5.13 7.13
CA THR A 162 -33.00 -6.10 6.82
C THR A 162 -33.14 -6.27 5.31
N ALA A 163 -33.41 -7.50 4.89
CA ALA A 163 -33.77 -7.83 3.53
C ALA A 163 -35.05 -8.65 3.49
N TYR A 164 -35.86 -8.43 2.46
CA TYR A 164 -37.05 -9.21 2.18
C TYR A 164 -36.86 -9.98 0.89
N VAL A 165 -36.95 -11.29 0.94
CA VAL A 165 -36.81 -12.19 -0.18
C VAL A 165 -38.19 -12.73 -0.56
N LYS A 166 -38.63 -12.52 -1.79
CA LYS A 166 -39.91 -12.99 -2.33
C LYS A 166 -39.68 -13.91 -3.53
N LYS A 167 -40.67 -14.74 -3.86
CA LYS A 167 -40.65 -15.62 -5.02
C LYS A 167 -39.41 -16.52 -5.13
N PHE A 168 -38.93 -17.00 -4.01
CA PHE A 168 -37.66 -17.73 -3.92
C PHE A 168 -37.52 -18.88 -4.93
N PHE A 169 -38.60 -19.59 -5.23
CA PHE A 169 -38.58 -20.76 -6.11
C PHE A 169 -38.81 -20.45 -7.61
N THR A 170 -39.11 -19.23 -7.99
CA THR A 170 -39.41 -18.85 -9.38
C THR A 170 -38.44 -17.78 -9.88
N GLN A 171 -38.72 -16.53 -9.63
CA GLN A 171 -37.88 -15.38 -9.93
C GLN A 171 -37.65 -14.60 -8.66
N PRO A 172 -36.57 -14.94 -7.90
CA PRO A 172 -36.33 -14.32 -6.61
C PRO A 172 -36.17 -12.82 -6.75
N THR A 173 -36.91 -12.08 -5.93
CA THR A 173 -36.73 -10.65 -5.76
C THR A 173 -36.27 -10.37 -4.35
N ILE A 174 -35.32 -9.41 -4.22
CA ILE A 174 -34.78 -8.99 -2.93
C ILE A 174 -34.97 -7.49 -2.81
N ASN A 175 -35.37 -7.06 -1.63
CA ASN A 175 -35.38 -5.66 -1.23
C ASN A 175 -34.66 -5.56 0.11
N ALA A 176 -33.49 -4.90 0.13
CA ALA A 176 -32.64 -4.80 1.31
C ALA A 176 -32.38 -3.34 1.67
N GLN A 177 -32.42 -3.06 2.97
CA GLN A 177 -31.96 -1.82 3.56
C GLN A 177 -30.81 -2.15 4.51
N LEU A 178 -29.62 -1.62 4.20
CA LEU A 178 -28.38 -1.93 4.89
C LEU A 178 -27.74 -0.63 5.38
N GLN A 179 -27.11 -0.70 6.54
CA GLN A 179 -26.16 0.27 7.04
C GLN A 179 -24.85 -0.47 7.28
N VAL A 180 -23.74 0.11 6.83
CA VAL A 180 -22.39 -0.40 7.06
C VAL A 180 -21.63 0.69 7.82
N ASP A 181 -21.31 0.41 9.07
CA ASP A 181 -20.51 1.30 9.90
C ASP A 181 -19.02 1.01 9.68
N GLY A 182 -18.19 2.07 9.67
CA GLY A 182 -16.79 1.97 9.34
C GLY A 182 -16.56 1.41 7.92
N PHE A 183 -17.38 1.85 6.96
CA PHE A 183 -17.26 1.39 5.58
C PHE A 183 -15.93 1.82 4.99
N GLN A 184 -15.18 0.86 4.45
CA GLN A 184 -13.92 1.08 3.75
C GLN A 184 -13.99 0.55 2.31
N PHE A 185 -13.33 1.25 1.43
CA PHE A 185 -13.06 0.83 0.06
C PHE A 185 -11.55 0.82 -0.15
N GLU A 186 -10.97 -0.31 -0.55
CA GLU A 186 -9.52 -0.50 -0.74
C GLU A 186 -8.72 0.09 0.44
N LYS A 187 -9.11 -0.29 1.68
CA LYS A 187 -8.55 0.18 2.97
C LYS A 187 -8.75 1.67 3.28
N GLY A 188 -9.30 2.47 2.35
CA GLY A 188 -9.63 3.88 2.58
C GLY A 188 -10.96 4.02 3.33
N ASP A 189 -10.97 4.78 4.42
CA ASP A 189 -12.18 5.04 5.22
C ASP A 189 -13.15 5.95 4.45
N MET A 190 -14.39 5.48 4.28
CA MET A 190 -15.49 6.17 3.61
C MET A 190 -16.64 6.53 4.57
N GLY A 191 -16.46 6.27 5.87
CA GLY A 191 -17.43 6.58 6.91
C GLY A 191 -18.55 5.56 7.05
N THR A 192 -19.81 5.98 7.05
CA THR A 192 -20.99 5.11 7.17
C THR A 192 -21.71 5.02 5.83
N LEU A 193 -21.84 3.80 5.30
CA LEU A 193 -22.64 3.54 4.08
C LEU A 193 -24.07 3.19 4.47
N ARG A 194 -25.06 3.88 3.87
CA ARG A 194 -26.47 3.50 3.89
C ARG A 194 -26.91 3.11 2.50
N ALA A 195 -27.40 1.90 2.33
CA ALA A 195 -27.73 1.34 1.02
C ALA A 195 -29.14 0.77 0.98
N HIS A 196 -29.87 1.08 -0.07
CA HIS A 196 -31.06 0.39 -0.50
C HIS A 196 -30.73 -0.42 -1.77
N VAL A 197 -30.83 -1.73 -1.66
CA VAL A 197 -30.46 -2.67 -2.72
C VAL A 197 -31.68 -3.49 -3.11
N THR A 198 -31.98 -3.54 -4.42
CA THR A 198 -33.06 -4.37 -4.94
C THR A 198 -32.54 -5.32 -6.01
N LEU A 199 -32.89 -6.59 -5.90
CA LEU A 199 -32.65 -7.59 -6.95
C LEU A 199 -33.97 -7.91 -7.62
N GLN A 200 -34.02 -7.71 -8.94
CA GLN A 200 -35.16 -8.10 -9.78
C GLN A 200 -34.67 -8.48 -11.18
N ASP A 201 -35.17 -9.59 -11.72
CA ASP A 201 -34.85 -10.08 -13.07
C ASP A 201 -33.36 -10.22 -13.38
N GLY A 202 -32.56 -10.59 -12.36
CA GLY A 202 -31.10 -10.72 -12.46
C GLY A 202 -30.34 -9.39 -12.48
N ARG A 203 -31.02 -8.28 -12.16
CA ARG A 203 -30.43 -6.95 -12.01
C ARG A 203 -30.48 -6.53 -10.56
N VAL A 204 -29.31 -6.19 -10.01
CA VAL A 204 -29.13 -5.59 -8.69
C VAL A 204 -29.08 -4.09 -8.86
N ASN A 205 -30.12 -3.37 -8.43
CA ASN A 205 -30.10 -1.91 -8.37
C ASN A 205 -29.60 -1.47 -7.01
N ILE A 206 -28.78 -0.43 -7.00
CA ILE A 206 -28.11 0.11 -5.81
C ILE A 206 -28.45 1.60 -5.74
N ASP A 207 -28.97 2.04 -4.60
CA ASP A 207 -29.10 3.44 -4.20
C ASP A 207 -28.49 3.58 -2.83
N ALA A 208 -27.29 4.18 -2.76
CA ALA A 208 -26.52 4.22 -1.53
C ALA A 208 -25.84 5.58 -1.33
N VAL A 209 -25.59 5.91 -0.07
CA VAL A 209 -24.87 7.10 0.35
C VAL A 209 -23.83 6.67 1.37
N ALA A 210 -22.56 6.95 1.10
CA ALA A 210 -21.49 6.89 2.08
C ALA A 210 -21.27 8.29 2.66
N ASP A 211 -21.20 8.40 3.97
CA ASP A 211 -21.23 9.65 4.73
C ASP A 211 -20.09 9.61 5.77
N ASP A 212 -19.09 10.47 5.60
CA ASP A 212 -17.91 10.57 6.47
C ASP A 212 -17.87 11.87 7.30
N GLY A 213 -19.01 12.56 7.39
CA GLY A 213 -19.16 13.77 8.18
C GLY A 213 -20.23 14.74 7.65
N PRO A 214 -20.50 15.84 8.34
CA PRO A 214 -21.64 16.73 8.03
C PRO A 214 -21.57 17.42 6.68
N ASP A 215 -20.35 17.59 6.14
CA ASP A 215 -20.11 18.29 4.88
C ASP A 215 -19.51 17.36 3.81
N SER A 216 -19.63 16.05 3.98
CA SER A 216 -19.00 15.06 3.13
C SER A 216 -19.89 13.85 2.89
N HIS A 217 -20.19 13.56 1.63
CA HIS A 217 -20.91 12.34 1.26
C HIS A 217 -20.61 11.91 -0.18
N THR A 218 -20.81 10.63 -0.40
CA THR A 218 -20.69 10.00 -1.73
C THR A 218 -22.02 9.33 -2.10
N ASP A 219 -22.69 9.84 -3.13
CA ASP A 219 -23.89 9.23 -3.70
C ASP A 219 -23.51 8.14 -4.70
N ILE A 220 -24.08 6.96 -4.54
CA ILE A 220 -23.86 5.79 -5.41
C ILE A 220 -25.22 5.32 -5.92
N LYS A 221 -25.50 5.51 -7.22
CA LYS A 221 -26.80 5.11 -7.82
C LYS A 221 -26.55 4.38 -9.12
N GLY A 222 -27.16 3.21 -9.28
CA GLY A 222 -27.03 2.49 -10.54
C GLY A 222 -27.36 1.02 -10.40
N TYR A 223 -26.73 0.19 -11.23
CA TYR A 223 -27.02 -1.23 -11.21
C TYR A 223 -25.86 -2.11 -11.64
N VAL A 224 -25.94 -3.38 -11.19
CA VAL A 224 -25.15 -4.50 -11.68
C VAL A 224 -26.12 -5.52 -12.30
N SER A 225 -25.97 -5.84 -13.57
CA SER A 225 -26.75 -6.89 -14.25
C SER A 225 -25.92 -8.17 -14.31
N ILE A 226 -26.33 -9.16 -13.54
CA ILE A 226 -25.70 -10.50 -13.55
C ILE A 226 -26.00 -11.19 -14.87
N LYS A 227 -27.23 -11.03 -15.37
CA LYS A 227 -27.71 -11.62 -16.63
C LYS A 227 -26.94 -11.11 -17.84
N ASP A 228 -26.69 -9.80 -17.89
CA ASP A 228 -26.03 -9.14 -19.02
C ASP A 228 -24.52 -9.03 -18.82
N ASN A 229 -24.01 -9.52 -17.68
CA ASN A 229 -22.60 -9.41 -17.28
C ASN A 229 -22.08 -7.97 -17.38
N TYR A 230 -22.81 -7.01 -16.80
CA TYR A 230 -22.57 -5.59 -17.00
C TYR A 230 -22.79 -4.76 -15.74
N ILE A 231 -21.93 -3.75 -15.50
CA ILE A 231 -22.06 -2.76 -14.44
C ILE A 231 -22.28 -1.37 -15.02
N ASN A 232 -23.12 -0.58 -14.38
CA ASN A 232 -23.30 0.84 -14.65
C ASN A 232 -23.64 1.55 -13.35
N LEU A 233 -22.61 2.12 -12.71
CA LEU A 233 -22.70 2.69 -11.38
C LEU A 233 -22.18 4.13 -11.40
N PRO A 234 -23.04 5.13 -11.64
CA PRO A 234 -22.73 6.54 -11.39
C PRO A 234 -22.47 6.80 -9.90
N ILE A 235 -21.41 7.52 -9.62
CA ILE A 235 -20.97 7.94 -8.29
C ILE A 235 -20.78 9.45 -8.32
N ARG A 236 -21.28 10.15 -7.31
CA ARG A 236 -21.04 11.58 -7.10
C ARG A 236 -20.40 11.79 -5.73
N ALA A 237 -19.26 12.43 -5.72
CA ALA A 237 -18.50 12.77 -4.53
C ALA A 237 -18.69 14.24 -4.18
N TYR A 238 -19.00 14.50 -2.92
CA TYR A 238 -19.11 15.84 -2.33
C TYR A 238 -18.17 15.91 -1.13
N ASN A 239 -17.00 16.49 -1.32
CA ASN A 239 -15.93 16.56 -0.33
C ASN A 239 -15.58 15.19 0.28
N SER A 240 -15.75 14.12 -0.51
CA SER A 240 -15.57 12.74 -0.08
C SER A 240 -14.10 12.41 0.17
N ARG A 241 -13.81 11.56 1.13
CA ARG A 241 -12.46 11.02 1.36
C ARG A 241 -12.02 10.19 0.15
N LEU A 242 -10.76 10.35 -0.22
CA LEU A 242 -10.10 9.60 -1.28
C LEU A 242 -8.86 8.86 -0.75
N ASP A 243 -8.83 8.53 0.54
CA ASP A 243 -7.70 7.90 1.22
C ASP A 243 -7.39 6.51 0.65
N PHE A 244 -8.36 5.89 -0.02
CA PHE A 244 -8.16 4.64 -0.77
C PHE A 244 -7.10 4.76 -1.89
N VAL A 245 -6.77 5.97 -2.34
CA VAL A 245 -5.71 6.20 -3.33
C VAL A 245 -4.37 5.69 -2.80
N GLN A 246 -4.16 5.71 -1.49
CA GLN A 246 -2.94 5.18 -0.87
C GLN A 246 -2.69 3.71 -1.22
N SER A 247 -3.72 2.87 -1.28
CA SER A 247 -3.57 1.44 -1.63
C SER A 247 -2.99 1.21 -3.04
N PHE A 248 -3.09 2.22 -3.92
CA PHE A 248 -2.52 2.17 -5.26
C PHE A 248 -1.17 2.89 -5.39
N THR A 249 -0.76 3.64 -4.36
CA THR A 249 0.44 4.49 -4.36
C THR A 249 1.40 4.19 -3.20
N ASP A 250 1.13 3.19 -2.38
CA ASP A 250 1.88 2.80 -1.18
C ASP A 250 3.36 2.51 -1.41
N SER A 251 3.74 2.19 -2.65
CA SER A 251 5.14 2.00 -3.04
C SER A 251 5.97 3.29 -3.02
N PHE A 252 5.35 4.48 -3.02
CA PHE A 252 6.05 5.76 -3.08
C PHE A 252 5.36 6.92 -2.31
N LEU A 253 4.06 6.81 -2.00
CA LEU A 253 3.31 7.79 -1.20
C LEU A 253 2.75 7.12 0.04
N ASP A 254 3.00 7.75 1.18
CA ASP A 254 2.41 7.42 2.47
C ASP A 254 1.55 8.57 2.97
N ASP A 255 0.79 8.31 4.02
CA ASP A 255 -0.02 9.30 4.74
C ASP A 255 -0.87 10.19 3.78
N VAL A 256 -1.56 9.50 2.86
CA VAL A 256 -2.39 10.14 1.84
C VAL A 256 -3.70 10.60 2.45
N HIS A 257 -3.90 11.91 2.53
CA HIS A 257 -5.12 12.55 3.00
C HIS A 257 -5.73 13.42 1.90
N LEU A 258 -6.59 12.83 1.10
CA LEU A 258 -7.22 13.51 -0.03
C LEU A 258 -8.73 13.61 0.16
N ARG A 259 -9.31 14.71 -0.30
CA ARG A 259 -10.74 14.91 -0.45
C ARG A 259 -11.08 15.30 -1.87
N GLY A 260 -12.22 14.81 -2.36
CA GLY A 260 -12.60 15.00 -3.74
C GLY A 260 -14.04 15.44 -3.93
N ASN A 261 -14.23 16.22 -5.00
CA ASN A 261 -15.53 16.63 -5.52
C ASN A 261 -15.64 16.26 -7.00
N GLY A 262 -16.77 15.75 -7.40
CA GLY A 262 -16.98 15.43 -8.81
C GLY A 262 -17.87 14.22 -9.06
N TRP A 263 -17.69 13.61 -10.22
CA TRP A 263 -18.44 12.42 -10.56
C TRP A 263 -17.53 11.38 -11.22
N VAL A 264 -17.82 10.12 -10.93
CA VAL A 264 -17.19 8.95 -11.53
C VAL A 264 -18.31 8.00 -11.95
N ARG A 265 -18.16 7.35 -13.06
CA ARG A 265 -19.04 6.29 -13.53
C ARG A 265 -18.25 5.02 -13.73
N VAL A 266 -18.56 4.01 -12.95
CA VAL A 266 -18.05 2.66 -13.13
C VAL A 266 -18.92 1.96 -14.17
N ILE A 267 -18.33 1.52 -15.28
CA ILE A 267 -19.10 1.05 -16.45
C ILE A 267 -18.34 -0.05 -17.19
N GLY A 268 -19.07 -1.00 -17.75
CA GLY A 268 -18.55 -2.02 -18.65
C GLY A 268 -18.96 -3.44 -18.28
N PRO A 269 -18.47 -4.43 -19.03
CA PRO A 269 -18.59 -5.83 -18.64
C PRO A 269 -17.92 -6.08 -17.28
N LEU A 270 -18.47 -6.99 -16.46
CA LEU A 270 -17.87 -7.31 -15.13
C LEU A 270 -16.44 -7.87 -15.23
N SER A 271 -16.08 -8.40 -16.40
CA SER A 271 -14.72 -8.87 -16.69
C SER A 271 -13.78 -7.75 -17.19
N ASP A 272 -14.32 -6.59 -17.59
CA ASP A 272 -13.58 -5.47 -18.18
C ASP A 272 -14.20 -4.13 -17.77
N VAL A 273 -14.10 -3.84 -16.47
CA VAL A 273 -14.69 -2.64 -15.86
C VAL A 273 -13.82 -1.43 -16.14
N ASN A 274 -14.45 -0.33 -16.56
CA ASN A 274 -13.80 0.93 -16.85
C ASN A 274 -14.37 2.08 -16.03
N LEU A 275 -13.60 3.18 -15.97
CA LEU A 275 -14.00 4.42 -15.33
C LEU A 275 -14.18 5.53 -16.36
N ALA A 276 -15.17 6.39 -16.12
CA ALA A 276 -15.32 7.66 -16.82
C ALA A 276 -15.73 8.73 -15.82
N GLY A 277 -15.10 9.90 -15.85
CA GLY A 277 -15.44 10.93 -14.89
C GLY A 277 -14.54 12.14 -14.89
N ASN A 278 -14.86 13.03 -13.98
CA ASN A 278 -14.09 14.23 -13.70
C ASN A 278 -14.15 14.49 -12.19
N MET A 279 -12.99 14.48 -11.57
CA MET A 279 -12.84 14.72 -10.14
C MET A 279 -11.92 15.91 -9.91
N ARG A 280 -12.18 16.64 -8.84
CA ARG A 280 -11.27 17.64 -8.30
C ARG A 280 -10.85 17.20 -6.91
N ALA A 281 -9.55 17.10 -6.70
CA ALA A 281 -8.97 16.61 -5.45
C ALA A 281 -8.16 17.70 -4.75
N SER A 282 -8.21 17.69 -3.42
CA SER A 282 -7.40 18.56 -2.56
C SER A 282 -6.94 17.76 -1.35
N GLY A 283 -5.72 18.03 -0.88
CA GLY A 283 -5.17 17.36 0.29
C GLY A 283 -3.66 17.26 0.27
N SER A 284 -3.11 16.22 0.88
CA SER A 284 -1.68 16.00 1.02
C SER A 284 -1.30 14.53 0.90
N GLY A 285 -0.01 14.31 0.65
CA GLY A 285 0.63 13.00 0.71
C GLY A 285 2.11 13.16 1.07
N HIS A 286 2.66 12.18 1.75
CA HIS A 286 4.06 12.11 2.14
C HIS A 286 4.84 11.19 1.18
N VAL A 287 6.02 11.64 0.73
CA VAL A 287 6.94 10.81 -0.06
C VAL A 287 8.07 10.33 0.83
N SER A 288 7.97 9.12 1.35
CA SER A 288 8.90 8.58 2.36
C SER A 288 10.35 8.55 1.91
N ALA A 289 10.61 8.17 0.66
CA ALA A 289 11.98 8.13 0.10
C ALA A 289 12.66 9.50 0.08
N LEU A 290 11.90 10.58 0.04
CA LEU A 290 12.38 11.97 0.02
C LEU A 290 12.18 12.68 1.36
N ASN A 291 11.40 12.09 2.27
CA ASN A 291 10.93 12.66 3.53
C ASN A 291 10.32 14.05 3.33
N THR A 292 9.41 14.17 2.36
CA THR A 292 8.79 15.44 1.95
C THR A 292 7.28 15.30 1.87
N ASP A 293 6.58 16.36 2.28
CA ASP A 293 5.13 16.46 2.18
C ASP A 293 4.74 17.37 1.02
N TYR A 294 3.80 16.89 0.22
CA TYR A 294 3.25 17.67 -0.89
C TYR A 294 1.75 17.88 -0.72
N HIS A 295 1.31 19.07 -1.08
CA HIS A 295 -0.08 19.49 -1.00
C HIS A 295 -0.63 19.80 -2.39
N VAL A 296 -1.85 19.33 -2.61
CA VAL A 296 -2.62 19.65 -3.82
C VAL A 296 -3.88 20.42 -3.46
N ARG A 297 -4.26 21.35 -4.32
CA ARG A 297 -5.49 22.13 -4.14
C ARG A 297 -6.25 22.20 -5.45
N ASP A 298 -7.45 21.63 -5.45
CA ASP A 298 -8.37 21.67 -6.61
C ASP A 298 -7.77 21.09 -7.90
N VAL A 299 -6.94 20.05 -7.75
CA VAL A 299 -6.31 19.32 -8.87
C VAL A 299 -7.39 18.62 -9.68
N GLN A 300 -7.37 18.81 -10.99
CA GLN A 300 -8.34 18.20 -11.90
C GLN A 300 -7.86 16.83 -12.40
N VAL A 301 -8.61 15.80 -12.06
CA VAL A 301 -8.37 14.42 -12.50
C VAL A 301 -9.46 14.01 -13.48
N LEU A 302 -9.09 13.71 -14.72
CA LEU A 302 -9.98 13.19 -15.74
C LEU A 302 -9.85 11.68 -15.81
N LEU A 303 -10.99 10.98 -15.68
CA LEU A 303 -11.07 9.53 -15.84
C LEU A 303 -11.70 9.22 -17.18
N ARG A 304 -10.99 8.48 -18.01
CA ARG A 304 -11.45 7.93 -19.29
C ARG A 304 -11.27 6.43 -19.27
N PRO A 305 -11.96 5.69 -20.11
CA PRO A 305 -11.68 4.27 -20.28
C PRO A 305 -10.16 4.05 -20.47
N ASP A 306 -9.58 3.18 -19.64
CA ASP A 306 -8.17 2.80 -19.64
C ASP A 306 -7.15 3.93 -19.32
N GLU A 307 -7.62 5.13 -18.91
CA GLU A 307 -6.75 6.28 -18.66
C GLU A 307 -7.24 7.19 -17.52
N ILE A 308 -6.33 7.59 -16.64
CA ILE A 308 -6.54 8.61 -15.59
C ILE A 308 -5.49 9.70 -15.81
N THR A 309 -5.91 10.94 -16.11
CA THR A 309 -5.00 12.02 -16.50
C THR A 309 -5.05 13.22 -15.55
N PHE A 310 -3.87 13.83 -15.34
CA PHE A 310 -3.67 15.10 -14.65
C PHE A 310 -3.37 16.20 -15.68
N MET A 311 -3.92 17.40 -15.51
CA MET A 311 -3.87 18.45 -16.54
C MET A 311 -3.13 19.71 -16.05
N ASN A 312 -1.79 19.64 -15.98
CA ASN A 312 -0.96 20.79 -15.57
C ASN A 312 -1.39 21.40 -14.23
N ASP A 313 -1.61 20.53 -13.27
CA ASP A 313 -2.06 20.93 -11.94
C ASP A 313 -0.89 21.39 -11.06
N THR A 314 -1.16 22.36 -10.20
CA THR A 314 -0.16 22.87 -9.27
C THR A 314 -0.10 22.04 -8.00
N ILE A 315 1.09 21.50 -7.70
CA ILE A 315 1.42 20.91 -6.40
C ILE A 315 2.33 21.86 -5.62
N ARG A 316 2.28 21.78 -4.30
CA ARG A 316 3.10 22.61 -3.40
C ARG A 316 3.78 21.76 -2.35
N ASP A 317 5.02 22.13 -2.02
CA ASP A 317 5.70 21.59 -0.84
C ASP A 317 5.18 22.24 0.45
N ARG A 318 5.63 21.77 1.60
CA ARG A 318 5.24 22.30 2.91
C ARG A 318 5.68 23.74 3.17
N GLU A 319 6.63 24.27 2.41
CA GLU A 319 7.08 25.66 2.50
C GLU A 319 6.34 26.58 1.51
N GLY A 320 5.49 26.03 0.64
CA GLY A 320 4.66 26.76 -0.31
C GLY A 320 5.30 26.95 -1.69
N ASN A 321 6.52 26.45 -1.94
CA ASN A 321 7.07 26.39 -3.30
C ASN A 321 6.23 25.44 -4.15
N TYR A 322 6.29 25.58 -5.47
CA TYR A 322 5.34 24.89 -6.33
C TYR A 322 6.00 24.11 -7.46
N GLY A 323 5.26 23.14 -7.95
CA GLY A 323 5.55 22.46 -9.20
C GLY A 323 4.29 22.27 -10.02
N ILE A 324 4.46 21.99 -11.30
CA ILE A 324 3.38 21.68 -12.24
C ILE A 324 3.43 20.18 -12.53
N LEU A 325 2.33 19.50 -12.18
CA LEU A 325 2.14 18.08 -12.38
C LEU A 325 1.30 17.86 -13.64
N SER A 326 1.74 16.96 -14.52
CA SER A 326 1.02 16.56 -15.71
C SER A 326 1.25 15.08 -16.01
N GLY A 327 0.50 14.52 -16.96
CA GLY A 327 0.59 13.11 -17.32
C GLY A 327 -0.56 12.27 -16.79
N GLY A 328 -0.32 11.02 -16.49
CA GLY A 328 -1.40 10.15 -16.04
C GLY A 328 -1.01 8.70 -15.79
N LEU A 329 -2.05 7.91 -15.55
CA LEU A 329 -1.97 6.48 -15.38
C LEU A 329 -2.78 5.82 -16.49
N HIS A 330 -2.25 4.73 -17.04
CA HIS A 330 -2.99 3.85 -17.94
C HIS A 330 -3.26 2.53 -17.23
N HIS A 331 -4.42 1.97 -17.49
CA HIS A 331 -4.83 0.70 -16.89
C HIS A 331 -5.58 -0.17 -17.89
N GLN A 332 -5.65 -1.45 -17.63
CA GLN A 332 -6.52 -2.37 -18.35
C GLN A 332 -7.47 -3.00 -17.34
N ALA A 333 -8.75 -2.64 -17.41
CA ALA A 333 -9.78 -3.09 -16.45
C ALA A 333 -9.39 -2.83 -14.98
N LEU A 334 -8.82 -1.66 -14.67
CA LEU A 334 -8.27 -1.26 -13.36
C LEU A 334 -7.12 -2.15 -12.86
N ARG A 335 -6.49 -2.88 -13.77
CA ARG A 335 -5.32 -3.73 -13.51
C ARG A 335 -4.17 -3.32 -14.42
N ARG A 336 -2.97 -3.87 -14.19
CA ARG A 336 -1.78 -3.61 -15.00
C ARG A 336 -1.51 -2.12 -15.17
N LEU A 337 -1.43 -1.42 -14.06
CA LEU A 337 -1.15 0.02 -14.03
C LEU A 337 0.20 0.31 -14.67
N THR A 338 0.21 1.27 -15.59
CA THR A 338 1.40 1.95 -16.08
C THR A 338 1.23 3.44 -15.87
N TYR A 339 2.30 4.15 -15.59
CA TYR A 339 2.24 5.58 -15.34
C TYR A 339 3.29 6.33 -16.13
N ASP A 340 2.89 7.51 -16.54
CA ASP A 340 3.71 8.48 -17.25
C ASP A 340 3.42 9.87 -16.66
N ILE A 341 4.20 10.24 -15.64
CA ILE A 341 3.96 11.43 -14.82
C ILE A 341 5.14 12.37 -15.01
N PHE A 342 4.86 13.63 -15.26
CA PHE A 342 5.84 14.67 -15.42
C PHE A 342 5.61 15.78 -14.38
N LEU A 343 6.67 16.14 -13.67
CA LEU A 343 6.70 17.23 -12.70
C LEU A 343 7.73 18.26 -13.11
N GLU A 344 7.31 19.51 -13.28
CA GLU A 344 8.18 20.66 -13.42
C GLU A 344 8.24 21.40 -12.08
N ALA A 345 9.38 21.38 -11.42
CA ALA A 345 9.59 21.93 -10.08
C ALA A 345 10.21 23.34 -10.13
N HIS A 346 9.70 24.25 -9.28
CA HIS A 346 10.21 25.61 -9.11
C HIS A 346 10.65 25.82 -7.66
N ASN A 347 11.93 25.61 -7.39
CA ASN A 347 12.56 25.68 -6.06
C ASN A 347 11.83 24.82 -5.01
N MET A 348 11.29 23.67 -5.44
CA MET A 348 10.57 22.76 -4.54
C MET A 348 11.52 22.05 -3.60
N LEU A 349 11.07 21.80 -2.38
CA LEU A 349 11.74 20.94 -1.43
C LEU A 349 11.69 19.49 -1.95
N ALA A 350 12.82 19.03 -2.49
CA ALA A 350 12.93 17.74 -3.16
C ALA A 350 13.51 16.64 -2.26
N PHE A 351 14.14 17.00 -1.15
CA PHE A 351 14.68 16.07 -0.16
C PHE A 351 14.81 16.79 1.19
N ASP A 352 14.39 16.14 2.28
CA ASP A 352 14.46 16.73 3.61
C ASP A 352 14.68 15.72 4.73
N ASN A 353 15.90 15.30 4.83
CA ASN A 353 16.40 14.52 5.97
C ASN A 353 17.62 15.24 6.55
N PRO A 354 17.42 16.33 7.32
CA PRO A 354 18.53 17.21 7.76
C PRO A 354 19.32 16.66 8.94
N GLN A 355 18.89 15.58 9.56
CA GLN A 355 19.53 15.01 10.73
C GLN A 355 20.23 13.69 10.37
N PRO A 356 21.45 13.45 10.91
CA PRO A 356 22.13 12.19 10.69
C PRO A 356 21.33 11.04 11.31
N ASP A 357 21.01 10.07 10.48
CA ASP A 357 20.51 8.78 10.91
C ASP A 357 21.67 7.78 10.92
N LEU A 358 21.78 6.98 11.98
CA LEU A 358 22.81 5.94 12.10
C LEU A 358 22.70 4.86 11.01
N LYS A 359 21.55 4.77 10.34
CA LYS A 359 21.28 3.82 9.25
C LYS A 359 21.52 4.42 7.85
N SER A 360 21.63 5.74 7.74
CA SER A 360 21.74 6.43 6.47
C SER A 360 23.17 6.91 6.21
N SER A 361 23.69 6.63 5.03
CA SER A 361 25.02 7.10 4.60
C SER A 361 25.01 8.59 4.25
N PHE A 362 23.85 9.19 4.00
CA PHE A 362 23.74 10.61 3.69
C PHE A 362 22.46 11.23 4.28
N TRP A 363 22.52 12.51 4.56
CA TRP A 363 21.41 13.34 5.03
C TRP A 363 21.51 14.75 4.46
N GLY A 364 20.46 15.53 4.55
CA GLY A 364 20.49 16.90 4.04
C GLY A 364 19.12 17.47 3.77
N ARG A 365 19.14 18.62 3.09
CA ARG A 365 17.96 19.31 2.59
C ARG A 365 18.25 19.85 1.21
N VAL A 366 17.39 19.56 0.25
CA VAL A 366 17.58 19.99 -1.14
C VAL A 366 16.31 20.63 -1.66
N TYR A 367 16.44 21.86 -2.11
CA TYR A 367 15.46 22.53 -2.95
C TYR A 367 15.91 22.39 -4.40
N ALA A 368 15.00 22.15 -5.31
CA ALA A 368 15.32 21.90 -6.70
C ALA A 368 14.41 22.68 -7.65
N THR A 369 15.01 23.18 -8.71
CA THR A 369 14.31 23.69 -9.90
C THR A 369 14.69 22.79 -11.08
N GLY A 370 13.68 22.28 -11.80
CA GLY A 370 13.93 21.37 -12.91
C GLY A 370 12.74 20.48 -13.22
N ALA A 371 13.02 19.34 -13.84
CA ALA A 371 12.00 18.41 -14.29
C ALA A 371 12.24 17.00 -13.74
N CYS A 372 11.15 16.32 -13.41
CA CYS A 372 11.16 14.91 -13.05
C CYS A 372 10.13 14.18 -13.93
N ALA A 373 10.58 13.19 -14.67
CA ALA A 373 9.74 12.28 -15.43
C ALA A 373 9.74 10.90 -14.74
N ILE A 374 8.56 10.42 -14.42
CA ILE A 374 8.34 9.13 -13.77
C ILE A 374 7.59 8.25 -14.77
N HIS A 375 8.27 7.23 -15.29
CA HIS A 375 7.68 6.26 -16.19
C HIS A 375 7.64 4.93 -15.47
N GLY A 376 6.65 4.09 -15.72
CA GLY A 376 6.71 2.79 -15.10
C GLY A 376 5.47 1.96 -15.16
N ARG A 377 5.58 0.84 -14.49
CA ARG A 377 4.52 -0.15 -14.30
C ARG A 377 4.66 -0.75 -12.91
N SER A 378 3.65 -1.45 -12.47
CA SER A 378 3.72 -2.19 -11.19
C SER A 378 4.99 -3.05 -11.14
N GLY A 379 5.81 -2.85 -10.10
CA GLY A 379 7.08 -3.55 -9.90
C GLY A 379 8.31 -2.94 -10.58
N GLU A 380 8.18 -1.88 -11.38
CA GLU A 380 9.32 -1.20 -12.03
C GLU A 380 9.04 0.31 -12.18
N THR A 381 9.85 1.14 -11.56
CA THR A 381 9.68 2.61 -11.56
C THR A 381 10.98 3.31 -11.95
N PRO A 382 11.25 3.51 -13.26
CA PRO A 382 12.29 4.40 -13.71
C PRO A 382 11.89 5.87 -13.54
N MET A 383 12.84 6.69 -13.10
CA MET A 383 12.71 8.14 -12.95
C MET A 383 13.88 8.84 -13.63
N ASP A 384 13.59 9.87 -14.40
CA ASP A 384 14.58 10.75 -15.00
C ASP A 384 14.43 12.16 -14.37
N ILE A 385 15.47 12.62 -13.69
CA ILE A 385 15.47 13.87 -12.95
C ILE A 385 16.55 14.81 -13.53
N GLU A 386 16.14 15.94 -14.04
CA GLU A 386 17.03 17.06 -14.36
C GLU A 386 16.79 18.19 -13.35
N ALA A 387 17.80 18.52 -12.54
CA ALA A 387 17.63 19.45 -11.44
C ALA A 387 18.80 20.40 -11.27
N THR A 388 18.47 21.63 -10.91
CA THR A 388 19.40 22.65 -10.40
C THR A 388 19.07 22.90 -8.94
N PRO A 389 19.99 22.61 -8.00
CA PRO A 389 19.79 22.88 -6.59
C PRO A 389 19.58 24.37 -6.31
N GLY A 390 18.60 24.68 -5.46
CA GLY A 390 18.32 26.05 -5.04
C GLY A 390 19.07 26.47 -3.79
N PRO A 391 18.93 27.74 -3.39
CA PRO A 391 19.56 28.28 -2.18
C PRO A 391 19.18 27.50 -0.92
N ARG A 392 20.12 27.43 0.04
CA ARG A 392 19.98 26.69 1.31
C ARG A 392 20.02 25.16 1.15
N SER A 393 20.31 24.65 -0.03
CA SER A 393 20.46 23.23 -0.26
C SER A 393 21.81 22.71 0.23
N PHE A 394 21.78 21.59 0.92
CA PHE A 394 22.98 20.85 1.29
C PHE A 394 22.71 19.34 1.33
N ILE A 395 23.74 18.59 1.02
CA ILE A 395 23.84 17.16 1.31
C ILE A 395 25.12 16.91 2.09
N GLU A 396 25.01 16.11 3.13
CA GLU A 396 26.13 15.65 3.93
C GLU A 396 26.23 14.13 3.80
N TYR A 397 27.42 13.67 3.42
CA TYR A 397 27.74 12.26 3.25
C TYR A 397 28.69 11.81 4.37
N ASN A 398 28.44 10.67 4.99
CA ASN A 398 29.27 10.09 6.03
C ASN A 398 30.27 9.12 5.42
N ALA A 399 31.52 9.57 5.19
CA ALA A 399 32.61 8.74 4.70
C ALA A 399 33.31 7.93 5.80
N ALA A 400 33.01 8.22 7.08
CA ALA A 400 33.60 7.54 8.23
C ALA A 400 32.98 6.16 8.53
N GLN A 401 31.82 5.85 7.95
CA GLN A 401 31.27 4.50 8.01
C GLN A 401 31.95 3.64 6.96
N GLU A 402 32.73 2.65 7.37
CA GLU A 402 33.13 1.52 6.56
C GLU A 402 31.88 0.68 6.23
N GLY A 403 31.03 1.20 5.38
CA GLY A 403 29.81 0.56 4.92
C GLY A 403 29.87 0.51 3.43
N THR A 404 30.01 -0.68 2.93
CA THR A 404 29.70 -1.01 1.55
C THR A 404 28.48 -0.22 1.08
N VAL A 405 28.66 0.68 0.11
CA VAL A 405 27.58 1.23 -0.74
C VAL A 405 26.92 0.07 -1.53
N GLY A 406 26.82 -1.07 -0.94
CA GLY A 406 26.21 -2.31 -1.47
C GLY A 406 25.17 -2.91 -0.54
N GLY A 407 24.95 -2.33 0.63
CA GLY A 407 23.85 -2.72 1.51
C GLY A 407 22.66 -1.78 1.29
N ASN A 408 21.55 -2.33 0.87
CA ASN A 408 20.27 -1.63 0.76
C ASN A 408 19.74 -1.24 2.15
N ASP A 409 20.38 -0.32 2.85
CA ASP A 409 19.98 0.12 4.19
C ASP A 409 18.70 0.97 4.19
N PHE A 410 18.12 1.22 3.00
CA PHE A 410 16.79 1.81 2.86
C PHE A 410 15.65 0.80 3.03
N ILE A 411 15.97 -0.50 3.09
CA ILE A 411 14.97 -1.56 3.22
C ILE A 411 15.41 -2.48 4.34
N GLU A 412 14.71 -2.44 5.44
CA GLU A 412 14.82 -3.43 6.51
C GLU A 412 14.26 -4.75 5.98
N TRP A 413 15.14 -5.67 5.54
CA TRP A 413 14.74 -7.03 5.21
C TRP A 413 14.28 -7.70 6.51
N LEU A 414 12.98 -7.84 6.69
CA LEU A 414 12.44 -8.77 7.68
C LEU A 414 12.81 -10.18 7.23
N THR A 415 14.00 -10.63 7.61
CA THR A 415 14.32 -12.06 7.53
C THR A 415 13.36 -12.78 8.49
N PRO A 416 12.55 -13.73 8.00
CA PRO A 416 11.79 -14.60 8.89
C PRO A 416 12.78 -15.22 9.88
N ARG A 417 12.52 -15.06 11.18
CA ARG A 417 13.36 -15.67 12.22
C ARG A 417 13.46 -17.16 11.92
N ALA A 418 14.68 -17.66 11.85
CA ALA A 418 14.99 -19.07 11.62
C ALA A 418 14.36 -20.04 12.65
N ASP A 419 13.79 -19.51 13.73
CA ASP A 419 13.12 -20.27 14.78
C ASP A 419 11.74 -20.84 14.35
N SER A 420 11.15 -20.34 13.25
CA SER A 420 9.86 -20.87 12.74
C SER A 420 10.02 -22.04 11.77
N VAL A 421 11.23 -22.36 11.33
CA VAL A 421 11.46 -23.46 10.37
C VAL A 421 11.73 -24.80 11.04
N GLN A 422 12.09 -24.84 12.34
CA GLN A 422 12.36 -26.09 13.04
C GLN A 422 11.13 -26.79 13.64
N THR A 423 9.98 -26.12 13.74
CA THR A 423 8.75 -26.72 14.29
C THR A 423 7.91 -27.45 13.24
N VAL A 424 8.21 -27.27 11.95
CA VAL A 424 7.39 -27.80 10.82
C VAL A 424 7.67 -29.26 10.46
N LEU A 425 8.66 -29.91 11.08
CA LEU A 425 9.03 -31.29 10.69
C LEU A 425 8.51 -32.42 11.59
N GLN A 426 7.61 -32.18 12.54
CA GLN A 426 7.12 -33.21 13.45
C GLN A 426 5.60 -33.21 13.71
N GLY A 427 4.76 -33.19 12.69
CA GLY A 427 3.32 -33.33 12.89
C GLY A 427 2.53 -33.29 11.59
N GLY A 428 1.88 -34.41 11.25
CA GLY A 428 1.12 -34.54 10.00
C GLY A 428 -0.21 -33.79 10.02
N GLY A 429 -0.20 -32.50 9.86
CA GLY A 429 -1.35 -31.57 9.75
C GLY A 429 -1.00 -30.23 9.17
N GLU A 430 0.26 -29.98 8.86
CA GLU A 430 0.82 -28.65 8.63
C GLU A 430 1.01 -28.26 7.14
N TRP A 431 0.52 -29.05 6.21
CA TRP A 431 0.64 -28.73 4.78
C TRP A 431 -0.27 -27.58 4.31
N GLU A 432 -1.35 -27.31 5.04
CA GLU A 432 -2.28 -26.22 4.73
C GLU A 432 -1.74 -24.86 5.18
N ALA A 433 -1.14 -24.79 6.36
CA ALA A 433 -0.50 -23.56 6.86
C ALA A 433 0.74 -23.15 6.05
N ALA A 434 1.46 -24.12 5.47
CA ALA A 434 2.61 -23.85 4.60
C ALA A 434 2.18 -23.38 3.20
N ARG A 435 0.98 -23.73 2.72
CA ARG A 435 0.43 -23.21 1.46
C ARG A 435 -0.06 -21.78 1.60
N ASP A 436 -0.75 -21.42 2.69
CA ASP A 436 -1.17 -20.04 2.96
C ASP A 436 0.01 -19.08 3.15
N SER A 437 1.17 -19.59 3.59
CA SER A 437 2.38 -18.76 3.69
C SER A 437 3.12 -18.60 2.35
N LEU A 438 2.81 -19.42 1.34
CA LEU A 438 3.37 -19.33 -0.01
C LEU A 438 2.51 -18.44 -0.94
N ASP A 439 1.24 -18.24 -0.61
CA ASP A 439 0.33 -17.32 -1.34
C ASP A 439 0.34 -15.88 -0.77
N LYS A 440 1.06 -15.61 0.32
CA LYS A 440 1.49 -14.24 0.59
C LYS A 440 2.46 -13.89 -0.53
N GLU A 441 2.01 -13.07 -1.47
CA GLU A 441 2.88 -12.34 -2.38
C GLU A 441 4.07 -11.87 -1.55
N ILE A 442 5.24 -12.44 -1.83
CA ILE A 442 6.49 -11.93 -1.29
C ILE A 442 6.52 -10.52 -1.88
N ASP A 443 6.33 -9.53 -1.03
CA ASP A 443 6.41 -8.12 -1.41
C ASP A 443 7.85 -7.89 -1.87
N VAL A 444 8.09 -8.16 -3.17
CA VAL A 444 9.39 -7.92 -3.80
C VAL A 444 9.42 -6.43 -4.05
N PRO A 445 10.29 -5.68 -3.34
CA PRO A 445 10.39 -4.25 -3.54
C PRO A 445 10.49 -3.94 -5.03
N SER A 446 9.67 -3.01 -5.51
CA SER A 446 9.67 -2.62 -6.90
C SER A 446 11.08 -2.16 -7.32
N ASP A 447 11.47 -2.48 -8.54
CA ASP A 447 12.73 -2.02 -9.11
C ASP A 447 12.65 -0.50 -9.34
N MET A 448 13.36 0.27 -8.51
CA MET A 448 13.43 1.72 -8.65
C MET A 448 14.78 2.11 -9.26
N ARG A 449 14.74 2.81 -10.38
CA ARG A 449 15.93 3.33 -11.08
C ARG A 449 15.79 4.83 -11.24
N ILE A 450 16.75 5.58 -10.74
CA ILE A 450 16.75 7.04 -10.86
C ILE A 450 17.98 7.49 -11.62
N ASN A 451 17.77 8.20 -12.72
CA ASN A 451 18.80 8.87 -13.47
C ASN A 451 18.76 10.36 -13.13
N PHE A 452 19.83 10.87 -12.57
CA PHE A 452 19.97 12.27 -12.23
C PHE A 452 20.85 13.00 -13.25
N LEU A 453 20.44 14.16 -13.67
CA LEU A 453 21.27 15.18 -14.30
C LEU A 453 21.24 16.43 -13.42
N VAL A 454 22.24 16.58 -12.58
CA VAL A 454 22.34 17.71 -11.63
C VAL A 454 23.24 18.79 -12.19
N LYS A 455 22.69 19.99 -12.35
CA LYS A 455 23.44 21.22 -12.69
C LYS A 455 23.82 21.90 -11.38
N ALA A 456 24.93 21.46 -10.78
CA ALA A 456 25.42 22.03 -9.54
C ALA A 456 25.81 23.51 -9.70
N ASN A 457 25.56 24.29 -8.67
CA ASN A 457 25.88 25.70 -8.58
C ASN A 457 26.35 26.06 -7.16
N PRO A 458 26.91 27.25 -6.89
CA PRO A 458 27.41 27.63 -5.57
C PRO A 458 26.35 27.78 -4.47
N ASP A 459 25.04 27.78 -4.81
CA ASP A 459 23.95 27.80 -3.82
C ASP A 459 23.81 26.47 -3.07
N PHE A 460 24.37 25.40 -3.64
CA PHE A 460 24.39 24.07 -3.06
C PHE A 460 25.69 23.81 -2.28
N THR A 461 25.58 23.23 -1.09
CA THR A 461 26.73 22.82 -0.28
C THR A 461 26.82 21.29 -0.21
N LEU A 462 27.89 20.73 -0.75
CA LEU A 462 28.26 19.32 -0.51
C LEU A 462 29.13 19.26 0.75
N ARG A 463 28.72 18.48 1.72
CA ARG A 463 29.50 18.19 2.93
C ARG A 463 29.89 16.72 2.96
N VAL A 464 31.10 16.44 3.40
CA VAL A 464 31.60 15.07 3.60
C VAL A 464 32.16 14.99 5.00
N LEU A 465 31.54 14.16 5.84
CA LEU A 465 32.03 13.84 7.19
C LEU A 465 33.12 12.77 7.06
N MET A 466 34.35 13.15 7.35
CA MET A 466 35.54 12.28 7.20
C MET A 466 35.80 11.44 8.46
N ASP A 467 35.53 12.00 9.64
CA ASP A 467 35.64 11.33 10.92
C ASP A 467 34.57 11.85 11.90
N ALA A 468 33.67 10.96 12.29
CA ALA A 468 32.57 11.31 13.18
C ALA A 468 33.06 11.59 14.64
N ALA A 469 34.19 11.01 15.07
CA ALA A 469 34.69 11.17 16.42
C ALA A 469 35.37 12.53 16.61
N SER A 470 36.17 13.00 15.64
CA SER A 470 36.81 14.31 15.66
C SER A 470 35.92 15.42 15.11
N GLY A 471 34.90 15.07 14.30
CA GLY A 471 34.05 15.98 13.56
C GLY A 471 34.75 16.57 12.33
N ASP A 472 35.77 15.89 11.81
CA ASP A 472 36.49 16.33 10.62
C ASP A 472 35.59 16.23 9.40
N ASN A 473 35.49 17.34 8.66
CA ASN A 473 34.57 17.44 7.53
C ASN A 473 35.13 18.32 6.43
N ILE A 474 34.67 18.02 5.21
CA ILE A 474 34.87 18.84 4.03
C ILE A 474 33.53 19.47 3.66
N ALA A 475 33.50 20.78 3.38
CA ALA A 475 32.36 21.47 2.84
C ALA A 475 32.78 22.17 1.53
N LEU A 476 32.05 21.89 0.45
CA LEU A 476 32.36 22.36 -0.91
C LEU A 476 31.16 23.08 -1.52
N ARG A 477 31.44 24.17 -2.23
CA ARG A 477 30.51 24.87 -3.11
C ARG A 477 31.18 25.09 -4.45
N GLY A 478 30.45 24.92 -5.54
CA GLY A 478 31.04 25.03 -6.86
C GLY A 478 30.05 24.74 -7.98
N ASN A 479 30.58 24.59 -9.16
CA ASN A 479 29.84 24.39 -10.40
C ASN A 479 30.15 23.04 -11.03
N GLY A 480 29.17 22.46 -11.71
CA GLY A 480 29.39 21.25 -12.45
C GLY A 480 28.12 20.66 -13.02
N VAL A 481 28.28 19.76 -13.98
CA VAL A 481 27.19 18.94 -14.50
C VAL A 481 27.50 17.49 -14.13
N ILE A 482 26.73 16.99 -13.20
CA ILE A 482 26.90 15.63 -12.66
C ILE A 482 25.74 14.76 -13.14
N ARG A 483 26.06 13.64 -13.75
CA ARG A 483 25.13 12.55 -14.04
C ARG A 483 25.28 11.49 -12.96
N ALA A 484 24.19 11.05 -12.37
CA ALA A 484 24.21 9.97 -11.40
C ALA A 484 23.13 8.95 -11.74
N ASN A 485 23.44 7.68 -11.58
CA ASN A 485 22.52 6.58 -11.75
C ASN A 485 22.39 5.86 -10.41
N TRP A 486 21.19 5.76 -9.93
CA TRP A 486 20.88 5.04 -8.72
C TRP A 486 19.89 3.90 -9.02
N PHE A 487 20.16 2.74 -8.47
CA PHE A 487 19.30 1.58 -8.54
C PHE A 487 19.19 0.97 -7.13
N ASN A 488 17.96 0.77 -6.63
CA ASN A 488 17.74 0.25 -5.27
C ASN A 488 18.32 -1.15 -5.00
N LYS A 489 18.67 -1.89 -6.06
CA LYS A 489 19.28 -3.23 -5.98
C LYS A 489 20.68 -3.28 -6.62
N GLY A 490 21.32 -2.13 -6.80
CA GLY A 490 22.60 -2.03 -7.51
C GLY A 490 23.51 -0.94 -6.99
N ALA A 491 24.67 -0.78 -7.63
CA ALA A 491 25.65 0.23 -7.26
C ALA A 491 25.21 1.63 -7.71
N PHE A 492 25.48 2.63 -6.88
CA PHE A 492 25.37 4.04 -7.21
C PHE A 492 26.56 4.47 -8.07
N GLN A 493 26.30 5.15 -9.18
CA GLN A 493 27.33 5.62 -10.12
C GLN A 493 27.19 7.12 -10.36
N MET A 494 28.34 7.81 -10.46
CA MET A 494 28.41 9.24 -10.77
C MET A 494 29.41 9.50 -11.90
N TYR A 495 29.08 10.46 -12.76
CA TYR A 495 29.92 10.87 -13.89
C TYR A 495 29.88 12.39 -14.04
N GLY A 496 31.01 13.00 -14.36
CA GLY A 496 31.12 14.42 -14.61
C GLY A 496 32.20 15.11 -13.79
N ASN A 497 32.35 16.39 -13.99
CA ASN A 497 33.31 17.21 -13.27
C ASN A 497 32.61 18.21 -12.36
N TYR A 498 33.16 18.39 -11.18
CA TYR A 498 32.74 19.40 -10.21
C TYR A 498 33.90 20.34 -9.92
N ASP A 499 33.78 21.58 -10.33
CA ASP A 499 34.77 22.63 -10.08
C ASP A 499 34.42 23.36 -8.78
N VAL A 500 35.37 23.39 -7.85
CA VAL A 500 35.20 23.98 -6.51
C VAL A 500 35.52 25.47 -6.58
N ASP A 501 34.50 26.31 -6.31
CA ASP A 501 34.65 27.76 -6.23
C ASP A 501 35.09 28.18 -4.82
N GLU A 502 34.48 27.61 -3.79
CA GLU A 502 34.78 27.87 -2.39
C GLU A 502 34.50 26.64 -1.51
N GLY A 503 35.13 26.62 -0.34
CA GLY A 503 34.89 25.56 0.61
C GLY A 503 35.95 25.49 1.69
N SER A 504 35.76 24.58 2.64
CA SER A 504 36.67 24.38 3.75
C SER A 504 36.89 22.92 4.06
N TYR A 505 38.09 22.61 4.49
CA TYR A 505 38.42 21.34 5.13
C TYR A 505 38.73 21.60 6.60
N ASN A 506 37.87 21.12 7.47
CA ASN A 506 38.08 21.19 8.92
C ASN A 506 38.74 19.88 9.37
N ILE A 507 39.95 19.98 9.87
CA ILE A 507 40.79 18.86 10.31
C ILE A 507 41.24 19.04 11.77
N THR A 508 41.24 17.95 12.52
CA THR A 508 41.75 17.89 13.90
C THR A 508 43.12 17.20 13.92
N ILE A 509 44.15 17.98 14.19
CA ILE A 509 45.52 17.46 14.24
C ILE A 509 45.81 16.96 15.67
N GLN A 510 46.26 15.72 15.78
CA GLN A 510 46.59 15.05 17.07
C GLN A 510 45.44 15.10 18.09
N ASN A 511 44.21 15.05 17.63
CA ASN A 511 42.98 15.11 18.44
C ASN A 511 42.83 16.35 19.35
N ILE A 512 43.63 17.39 19.14
CA ILE A 512 43.68 18.59 19.99
C ILE A 512 43.50 19.87 19.19
N ILE A 513 44.19 20.00 18.06
CA ILE A 513 44.30 21.27 17.34
C ILE A 513 43.35 21.25 16.13
N LYS A 514 42.28 22.01 16.20
CA LYS A 514 41.38 22.18 15.05
C LYS A 514 41.87 23.27 14.11
N ARG A 515 41.92 22.98 12.80
CA ARG A 515 42.31 23.91 11.73
C ARG A 515 41.32 23.84 10.57
N SER A 516 41.05 24.97 9.98
CA SER A 516 40.17 25.08 8.81
C SER A 516 40.98 25.58 7.62
N PHE A 517 41.24 24.71 6.68
CA PHE A 517 41.83 25.07 5.39
C PHE A 517 40.77 25.52 4.42
N GLN A 518 41.01 26.62 3.70
CA GLN A 518 40.09 27.15 2.69
C GLN A 518 40.53 26.69 1.30
N PHE A 519 39.59 26.08 0.54
CA PHE A 519 39.88 25.64 -0.82
C PHE A 519 40.14 26.85 -1.74
N GLN A 520 41.00 26.61 -2.72
CA GLN A 520 41.44 27.63 -3.66
C GLN A 520 40.78 27.38 -5.03
N PRO A 521 40.52 28.44 -5.82
CA PRO A 521 40.10 28.30 -7.21
C PRO A 521 41.00 27.36 -8.02
N GLY A 522 40.43 26.56 -8.90
CA GLY A 522 41.13 25.53 -9.67
C GLY A 522 41.19 24.19 -8.97
N SER A 523 40.52 24.04 -7.83
CA SER A 523 40.22 22.75 -7.23
C SER A 523 39.08 22.07 -7.98
N SER A 524 39.19 20.75 -8.19
CA SER A 524 38.15 19.99 -8.91
C SER A 524 38.06 18.53 -8.47
N ILE A 525 36.90 17.93 -8.71
CA ILE A 525 36.63 16.51 -8.51
C ILE A 525 36.09 15.95 -9.81
N ALA A 526 36.69 14.88 -10.33
CA ALA A 526 36.23 14.20 -11.54
C ALA A 526 35.67 12.81 -11.21
N PHE A 527 34.38 12.61 -11.48
CA PHE A 527 33.67 11.36 -11.28
C PHE A 527 33.69 10.50 -12.54
N GLY A 528 34.09 9.24 -12.42
CA GLY A 528 34.21 8.29 -13.53
C GLY A 528 33.41 6.99 -13.35
N GLY A 529 32.42 6.98 -12.46
CA GLY A 529 31.58 5.83 -12.12
C GLY A 529 31.43 5.69 -10.62
N ASP A 530 32.31 4.96 -9.96
CA ASP A 530 32.31 4.86 -8.50
C ASP A 530 32.68 6.20 -7.86
N PRO A 531 31.84 6.81 -7.00
CA PRO A 531 32.16 8.06 -6.30
C PRO A 531 33.45 7.98 -5.44
N PHE A 532 33.77 6.81 -4.91
CA PHE A 532 34.99 6.61 -4.11
C PHE A 532 36.27 6.52 -4.93
N ALA A 533 36.12 6.20 -6.23
CA ALA A 533 37.23 6.22 -7.18
C ALA A 533 37.33 7.56 -7.93
N ALA A 534 36.62 8.61 -7.51
CA ALA A 534 36.69 9.93 -8.11
C ALA A 534 38.12 10.50 -8.03
N ALA A 535 38.57 11.17 -9.10
CA ALA A 535 39.88 11.81 -9.11
C ALA A 535 39.81 13.16 -8.40
N LEU A 536 40.58 13.32 -7.35
CA LEU A 536 40.70 14.55 -6.56
C LEU A 536 41.87 15.41 -7.08
N ASN A 537 41.61 16.70 -7.22
CA ASN A 537 42.62 17.75 -7.43
C ASN A 537 42.19 18.98 -6.61
N LEU A 538 42.47 18.92 -5.30
CA LEU A 538 41.99 19.93 -4.36
C LEU A 538 43.18 20.68 -3.76
N LYS A 539 43.15 21.99 -3.80
CA LYS A 539 44.16 22.89 -3.25
C LYS A 539 43.56 23.73 -2.15
N ALA A 540 44.14 23.66 -0.95
CA ALA A 540 43.63 24.41 0.21
C ALA A 540 44.72 25.19 0.88
N ARG A 541 44.34 26.28 1.56
CA ARG A 541 45.25 27.19 2.24
C ARG A 541 44.74 27.52 3.65
N TYR A 542 45.65 27.50 4.60
CA TYR A 542 45.45 28.03 5.93
C TYR A 542 46.43 29.17 6.18
N THR A 543 45.97 30.35 6.51
CA THR A 543 46.81 31.54 6.70
C THR A 543 47.03 31.88 8.18
N LEU A 544 48.27 31.97 8.57
CA LEU A 544 48.73 32.47 9.85
C LEU A 544 49.22 33.92 9.66
N ASN A 545 48.55 34.87 10.28
CA ASN A 545 48.84 36.30 10.04
C ASN A 545 50.09 36.82 10.79
N SER A 546 50.57 36.09 11.80
CA SER A 546 51.70 36.54 12.62
C SER A 546 52.47 35.36 13.16
N VAL A 547 53.48 34.94 12.44
CA VAL A 547 54.40 33.86 12.84
C VAL A 547 55.79 34.48 13.07
N PRO A 548 56.41 34.27 14.26
CA PRO A 548 57.76 34.75 14.49
C PRO A 548 58.74 34.05 13.54
N LEU A 549 59.62 34.81 12.89
CA LEU A 549 60.62 34.27 11.98
C LEU A 549 61.56 33.24 12.69
N SER A 550 61.69 33.36 13.99
CA SER A 550 62.44 32.39 14.82
C SER A 550 61.85 30.99 14.76
N ASP A 551 60.55 30.87 14.62
CA ASP A 551 59.86 29.55 14.62
C ASP A 551 60.01 28.85 13.27
N LEU A 552 60.36 29.59 12.23
CA LEU A 552 60.63 29.05 10.89
C LEU A 552 62.08 28.56 10.73
N GLN A 553 62.92 28.66 11.78
CA GLN A 553 64.34 28.22 11.79
C GLN A 553 65.19 28.84 10.66
N LEU A 554 64.82 30.02 10.15
CA LEU A 554 65.50 30.73 9.04
C LEU A 554 66.77 31.44 9.45
N GLY A 555 67.24 31.28 10.70
CA GLY A 555 68.50 31.85 11.22
C GLY A 555 68.31 32.83 12.37
N GLN A 556 69.42 33.12 13.14
CA GLN A 556 69.35 33.91 14.39
C GLN A 556 69.06 35.41 14.22
N SER A 557 69.21 35.95 13.00
CA SER A 557 69.06 37.39 12.72
C SER A 557 67.62 37.90 12.72
N PHE A 558 66.64 37.02 12.71
CA PHE A 558 65.21 37.36 12.50
C PHE A 558 64.32 37.20 13.76
N LYS A 559 64.93 37.16 14.96
CA LYS A 559 64.24 36.81 16.21
C LYS A 559 63.09 37.74 16.65
N ARG A 560 62.80 38.86 15.97
CA ARG A 560 61.78 39.87 16.38
C ARG A 560 60.78 40.23 15.30
N ASN A 561 60.87 39.68 14.12
CA ASN A 561 59.96 40.00 13.02
C ASN A 561 58.93 38.90 12.85
N ASN A 562 57.67 39.28 12.78
CA ASN A 562 56.56 38.38 12.43
C ASN A 562 56.20 38.55 10.97
N ILE A 563 55.90 37.48 10.32
CA ILE A 563 55.44 37.45 8.92
C ILE A 563 54.14 36.66 8.79
N ARG A 564 53.46 36.91 7.69
CA ARG A 564 52.34 36.07 7.26
C ARG A 564 52.89 34.76 6.68
N VAL A 565 52.28 33.64 7.04
CA VAL A 565 52.64 32.32 6.51
C VAL A 565 51.37 31.65 6.01
N ASN A 566 51.38 31.20 4.77
CA ASN A 566 50.33 30.37 4.20
C ASN A 566 50.81 28.93 4.28
N CYS A 567 50.05 28.09 5.00
CA CYS A 567 50.19 26.65 4.92
C CYS A 567 49.31 26.17 3.74
N LEU A 568 49.96 25.56 2.76
CA LEU A 568 49.32 25.01 1.58
C LEU A 568 49.07 23.52 1.80
N MET A 569 47.97 23.01 1.30
CA MET A 569 47.61 21.60 1.31
C MET A 569 47.07 21.22 -0.06
N ASP A 570 47.72 20.29 -0.71
CA ASP A 570 47.29 19.71 -1.98
C ASP A 570 46.83 18.28 -1.73
N ILE A 571 45.58 17.98 -2.14
CA ILE A 571 44.96 16.68 -2.02
C ILE A 571 44.74 16.13 -3.42
N ASN A 572 45.41 15.04 -3.75
CA ASN A 572 45.32 14.33 -5.00
C ASN A 572 44.95 12.85 -4.77
N GLY A 573 44.75 12.08 -5.83
CA GLY A 573 44.36 10.66 -5.75
C GLY A 573 42.85 10.47 -5.71
N THR A 574 42.37 9.57 -4.87
CA THR A 574 40.93 9.24 -4.75
C THR A 574 40.46 9.43 -3.30
N PRO A 575 39.14 9.54 -3.05
CA PRO A 575 38.60 9.55 -1.68
C PRO A 575 39.03 8.35 -0.84
N GLU A 576 39.16 7.17 -1.41
CA GLU A 576 39.65 5.96 -0.71
C GLU A 576 41.14 6.00 -0.42
N SER A 577 41.92 6.68 -1.27
CA SER A 577 43.39 6.75 -1.14
C SER A 577 43.89 8.16 -1.43
N PRO A 578 43.60 9.14 -0.54
CA PRO A 578 44.01 10.51 -0.74
C PRO A 578 45.50 10.68 -0.52
N GLN A 579 46.17 11.36 -1.46
CA GLN A 579 47.55 11.77 -1.32
C GLN A 579 47.61 13.23 -0.90
N VAL A 580 47.98 13.48 0.35
CA VAL A 580 48.03 14.83 0.91
C VAL A 580 49.45 15.30 1.01
N THR A 581 49.78 16.43 0.40
CA THR A 581 51.06 17.08 0.51
C THR A 581 50.92 18.46 1.14
N PHE A 582 51.86 18.85 1.94
CA PHE A 582 51.88 20.16 2.60
C PHE A 582 53.04 21.00 2.12
N GLY A 583 52.79 22.28 2.00
CA GLY A 583 53.76 23.28 1.61
C GLY A 583 53.65 24.54 2.48
N LEU A 584 54.67 25.38 2.45
CA LEU A 584 54.66 26.72 3.05
C LEU A 584 54.92 27.75 1.96
N ASP A 585 54.10 28.79 1.95
CA ASP A 585 54.28 29.98 1.14
C ASP A 585 54.46 31.17 2.08
N LEU A 586 55.51 31.93 1.83
CA LEU A 586 55.91 33.11 2.58
C LEU A 586 55.74 34.33 1.71
N PRO A 587 54.56 34.95 1.69
CA PRO A 587 54.22 36.08 0.81
C PRO A 587 54.93 37.40 1.19
#